data_d80b1b544a655d7e1a9fe2b7a1ce57a4
#
_entry.id   d80b1b544a655d7e1a9fe2b7a1ce57a4
#
_cell.length_a   1.000
_cell.length_b   1.000
_cell.length_c   1.000
_cell.angle_alpha   90.00
_cell.angle_beta   90.00
_cell.angle_gamma   90.00
#
_symmetry.space_group_name_H-M   'P 1'
#
loop_
_entity.id
_entity.type
_entity.pdbx_description
1 polymer ?
#
loop_
_entity_poly.entity_id
_entity_poly.type
_entity_poly.pdbx_seq_one_letter_code
_entity_poly.pdbx_strand_id
1 'polypeptide(L)'
;LGGKATFEVGNKRFEKVGGRPNVLAGLPHSVYMPAGVDFTIKAEGAVQVALPSAPSDLEIETYVIGPNLVTTGVWGAANFRRDFRQILTEAGQPQLPARRLIVGETITPSGNWSTYPPHRHEKDDLPREAYHEEMYYFKVLPADGFGICRYYNDDPVEENFTVRDNTILMAPKGYHTVVSAPGYTTYLIWFLAGEHRTQATVEDPNLSWVTKTVPMLTELGH
;
A
#
# COMPACT_ATOMS: atom_id res chain seq x y z
N LEU A 1 -6.48 7.06 7.59
CA LEU A 1 -5.73 8.02 6.78
C LEU A 1 -5.41 9.28 7.59
N GLY A 2 -6.36 9.89 8.28
CA GLY A 2 -6.15 11.04 9.17
C GLY A 2 -7.27 11.18 10.20
N GLY A 3 -7.01 11.86 11.31
CA GLY A 3 -7.96 12.07 12.39
C GLY A 3 -8.01 10.95 13.43
N LYS A 4 -9.01 11.00 14.30
CA LYS A 4 -9.26 10.01 15.36
C LYS A 4 -10.70 9.51 15.33
N ALA A 5 -10.90 8.25 15.69
CA ALA A 5 -12.23 7.66 15.82
C ALA A 5 -12.26 6.62 16.94
N THR A 6 -13.44 6.38 17.47
CA THR A 6 -13.75 5.23 18.31
C THR A 6 -14.37 4.14 17.45
N PHE A 7 -13.86 2.92 17.55
CA PHE A 7 -14.36 1.74 16.86
C PHE A 7 -15.12 0.86 17.84
N GLU A 8 -16.36 0.52 17.51
CA GLU A 8 -17.16 -0.50 18.19
C GLU A 8 -17.29 -1.67 17.21
N VAL A 9 -16.77 -2.85 17.57
CA VAL A 9 -16.71 -4.03 16.70
C VAL A 9 -17.21 -5.24 17.50
N GLY A 10 -18.41 -5.71 17.19
CA GLY A 10 -19.09 -6.69 18.03
C GLY A 10 -19.24 -6.19 19.47
N ASN A 11 -18.68 -6.92 20.41
CA ASN A 11 -18.68 -6.55 21.83
C ASN A 11 -17.42 -5.76 22.28
N LYS A 12 -16.52 -5.45 21.37
CA LYS A 12 -15.28 -4.72 21.66
C LYS A 12 -15.39 -3.24 21.33
N ARG A 13 -14.69 -2.42 22.12
CA ARG A 13 -14.59 -0.98 21.91
C ARG A 13 -13.13 -0.53 21.98
N PHE A 14 -12.70 0.19 20.96
CA PHE A 14 -11.37 0.76 20.84
C PHE A 14 -11.48 2.28 20.72
N GLU A 15 -11.11 2.98 21.78
CA GLU A 15 -11.28 4.43 21.85
C GLU A 15 -10.06 5.16 21.29
N LYS A 16 -10.31 6.32 20.65
CA LYS A 16 -9.28 7.27 20.20
C LYS A 16 -8.23 6.66 19.26
N VAL A 17 -8.62 5.69 18.43
CA VAL A 17 -7.74 5.11 17.43
C VAL A 17 -7.43 6.13 16.35
N GLY A 18 -6.16 6.28 16.01
CA GLY A 18 -5.69 7.28 15.06
C GLY A 18 -4.86 8.38 15.73
N GLY A 19 -4.78 9.55 15.07
CA GLY A 19 -4.11 10.72 15.65
C GLY A 19 -3.20 11.47 14.71
N ARG A 20 -2.81 10.89 13.56
CA ARG A 20 -2.09 11.66 12.55
C ARG A 20 -3.03 12.65 11.86
N PRO A 21 -2.59 13.90 11.61
CA PRO A 21 -3.45 14.90 10.94
C PRO A 21 -3.69 14.58 9.45
N ASN A 22 -2.74 13.91 8.81
CA ASN A 22 -2.81 13.49 7.41
C ASN A 22 -1.84 12.33 7.12
N VAL A 23 -1.85 11.82 5.92
CA VAL A 23 -1.05 10.66 5.49
C VAL A 23 0.46 10.87 5.49
N LEU A 24 0.94 12.11 5.43
CA LEU A 24 2.38 12.43 5.46
C LEU A 24 2.91 12.63 6.89
N ALA A 25 2.03 12.92 7.84
CA ALA A 25 2.40 13.28 9.22
C ALA A 25 2.18 12.13 10.20
N GLY A 26 3.20 11.32 10.40
CA GLY A 26 3.18 10.22 11.36
C GLY A 26 2.72 8.89 10.76
N LEU A 27 2.75 7.85 11.59
CA LEU A 27 2.41 6.49 11.21
C LEU A 27 0.92 6.20 11.35
N PRO A 28 0.36 5.27 10.57
CA PRO A 28 -1.04 4.92 10.62
C PRO A 28 -1.41 4.12 11.88
N HIS A 29 -2.71 4.17 12.20
CA HIS A 29 -3.38 3.18 13.02
C HIS A 29 -4.37 2.41 12.16
N SER A 30 -4.56 1.14 12.45
CA SER A 30 -5.55 0.29 11.77
C SER A 30 -6.26 -0.60 12.78
N VAL A 31 -7.50 -0.97 12.46
CA VAL A 31 -8.27 -1.96 13.22
C VAL A 31 -8.58 -3.09 12.26
N TYR A 32 -8.08 -4.29 12.54
CA TYR A 32 -8.48 -5.49 11.82
C TYR A 32 -9.80 -5.99 12.38
N MET A 33 -10.77 -6.17 11.51
CA MET A 33 -12.09 -6.67 11.84
C MET A 33 -12.35 -7.99 11.12
N PRO A 34 -12.68 -9.08 11.83
CA PRO A 34 -12.98 -10.35 11.18
C PRO A 34 -14.25 -10.28 10.33
N ALA A 35 -14.42 -11.23 9.43
CA ALA A 35 -15.62 -11.34 8.61
C ALA A 35 -16.88 -11.58 9.49
N GLY A 36 -18.02 -11.05 9.04
CA GLY A 36 -19.33 -11.30 9.69
C GLY A 36 -19.57 -10.55 11.00
N VAL A 37 -18.71 -9.59 11.36
CA VAL A 37 -18.88 -8.79 12.59
C VAL A 37 -19.39 -7.40 12.26
N ASP A 38 -20.48 -7.00 12.91
CA ASP A 38 -20.98 -5.63 12.82
C ASP A 38 -20.05 -4.65 13.49
N PHE A 39 -19.89 -3.47 12.90
CA PHE A 39 -19.04 -2.43 13.45
C PHE A 39 -19.63 -1.03 13.27
N THR A 40 -19.20 -0.14 14.15
CA THR A 40 -19.49 1.30 14.08
C THR A 40 -18.21 2.10 14.24
N ILE A 41 -18.05 3.14 13.43
CA ILE A 41 -16.93 4.08 13.52
C ILE A 41 -17.49 5.45 13.91
N LYS A 42 -17.13 5.93 15.10
CA LYS A 42 -17.53 7.23 15.63
C LYS A 42 -16.37 8.21 15.51
N ALA A 43 -16.50 9.18 14.62
CA ALA A 43 -15.47 10.21 14.41
C ALA A 43 -15.32 11.14 15.63
N GLU A 44 -14.08 11.47 15.97
CA GLU A 44 -13.72 12.52 16.94
C GLU A 44 -13.23 13.74 16.17
N GLY A 45 -14.13 14.50 15.59
CA GLY A 45 -13.83 15.59 14.66
C GLY A 45 -13.69 15.10 13.21
N ALA A 46 -12.87 15.75 12.40
CA ALA A 46 -12.62 15.33 11.03
C ALA A 46 -11.79 14.04 10.99
N VAL A 47 -12.31 13.03 10.29
CA VAL A 47 -11.61 11.74 10.13
C VAL A 47 -11.74 11.25 8.69
N GLN A 48 -10.68 10.65 8.18
CA GLN A 48 -10.67 9.94 6.91
C GLN A 48 -10.18 8.50 7.14
N VAL A 49 -10.98 7.53 6.70
CA VAL A 49 -10.72 6.08 6.87
C VAL A 49 -10.72 5.42 5.51
N ALA A 50 -9.83 4.46 5.31
CA ALA A 50 -9.91 3.48 4.23
C ALA A 50 -10.40 2.16 4.84
N LEU A 51 -11.32 1.49 4.15
CA LEU A 51 -11.92 0.22 4.59
C LEU A 51 -11.70 -0.87 3.53
N PRO A 52 -10.45 -1.36 3.36
CA PRO A 52 -10.21 -2.49 2.47
C PRO A 52 -10.82 -3.76 3.07
N SER A 53 -11.39 -4.59 2.21
CA SER A 53 -11.96 -5.87 2.61
C SER A 53 -11.60 -6.97 1.62
N ALA A 54 -11.47 -8.19 2.13
CA ALA A 54 -11.30 -9.39 1.33
C ALA A 54 -12.05 -10.54 2.00
N PRO A 55 -12.51 -11.55 1.25
CA PRO A 55 -13.14 -12.74 1.82
C PRO A 55 -12.21 -13.42 2.83
N SER A 56 -12.78 -13.86 3.95
CA SER A 56 -12.02 -14.52 5.01
C SER A 56 -12.86 -15.60 5.70
N ASP A 57 -12.26 -16.74 5.90
CA ASP A 57 -12.73 -17.85 6.71
C ASP A 57 -11.98 -17.97 8.05
N LEU A 58 -11.13 -16.97 8.35
CA LEU A 58 -10.32 -16.95 9.56
C LEU A 58 -11.15 -16.49 10.76
N GLU A 59 -11.30 -17.37 11.74
CA GLU A 59 -11.93 -17.06 13.02
C GLU A 59 -10.90 -16.47 13.99
N ILE A 60 -10.93 -15.16 14.15
CA ILE A 60 -10.01 -14.43 15.04
C ILE A 60 -10.72 -13.26 15.70
N GLU A 61 -10.09 -12.79 16.77
CA GLU A 61 -10.53 -11.59 17.47
C GLU A 61 -10.11 -10.30 16.73
N THR A 62 -10.93 -9.26 16.85
CA THR A 62 -10.54 -7.90 16.43
C THR A 62 -9.31 -7.43 17.18
N TYR A 63 -8.36 -6.82 16.47
CA TYR A 63 -7.16 -6.25 17.05
C TYR A 63 -6.80 -4.89 16.42
N VAL A 64 -5.99 -4.11 17.15
CA VAL A 64 -5.48 -2.81 16.70
C VAL A 64 -4.03 -2.94 16.25
N ILE A 65 -3.71 -2.35 15.13
CA ILE A 65 -2.34 -2.17 14.64
C ILE A 65 -1.98 -0.71 14.91
N GLY A 66 -1.20 -0.51 15.96
CA GLY A 66 -0.67 0.80 16.31
C GLY A 66 0.64 1.13 15.57
N PRO A 67 1.11 2.38 15.67
CA PRO A 67 2.35 2.84 15.03
C PRO A 67 3.58 1.99 15.36
N ASN A 68 3.63 1.43 16.55
CA ASN A 68 4.72 0.57 17.04
C ASN A 68 4.80 -0.80 16.33
N LEU A 69 3.76 -1.19 15.61
CA LEU A 69 3.71 -2.41 14.81
C LEU A 69 3.96 -2.16 13.33
N VAL A 70 4.02 -0.90 12.90
CA VAL A 70 4.25 -0.53 11.51
C VAL A 70 5.74 -0.62 11.19
N THR A 71 6.09 -1.44 10.21
CA THR A 71 7.47 -1.52 9.71
C THR A 71 7.69 -0.46 8.63
N THR A 72 8.75 0.31 8.76
CA THR A 72 9.08 1.39 7.83
C THR A 72 10.44 1.20 7.20
N GLY A 73 10.63 1.78 6.02
CA GLY A 73 11.93 1.77 5.34
C GLY A 73 11.87 2.51 4.01
N VAL A 74 12.89 2.30 3.23
CA VAL A 74 13.06 2.89 1.89
C VAL A 74 13.24 1.78 0.88
N TRP A 75 12.54 1.88 -0.24
CA TRP A 75 12.79 1.05 -1.42
C TRP A 75 13.36 1.90 -2.55
N GLY A 76 14.28 1.29 -3.31
CA GLY A 76 14.93 1.95 -4.44
C GLY A 76 15.99 2.96 -4.02
N ALA A 77 16.43 3.78 -4.97
CA ALA A 77 17.47 4.78 -4.80
C ALA A 77 17.27 5.91 -5.82
N ALA A 78 18.02 6.98 -5.72
CA ALA A 78 18.00 8.12 -6.64
C ALA A 78 16.54 8.58 -6.94
N ASN A 79 16.16 8.68 -8.21
CA ASN A 79 14.83 9.12 -8.64
C ASN A 79 13.75 8.02 -8.66
N PHE A 80 14.05 6.82 -8.16
CA PHE A 80 13.06 5.76 -7.92
C PHE A 80 13.01 5.34 -6.44
N ARG A 81 13.48 6.21 -5.55
CA ARG A 81 13.34 6.08 -4.10
C ARG A 81 11.90 6.38 -3.67
N ARG A 82 11.36 5.53 -2.78
CA ARG A 82 10.08 5.74 -2.10
C ARG A 82 10.16 5.24 -0.66
N ASP A 83 9.46 5.92 0.24
CA ASP A 83 9.33 5.49 1.62
C ASP A 83 8.14 4.54 1.74
N PHE A 84 8.30 3.43 2.45
CA PHE A 84 7.23 2.47 2.67
C PHE A 84 6.86 2.34 4.14
N ARG A 85 5.60 1.94 4.37
CA ARG A 85 5.06 1.57 5.68
C ARG A 85 4.24 0.30 5.53
N GLN A 86 4.76 -0.81 6.02
CA GLN A 86 4.04 -2.09 6.05
C GLN A 86 3.13 -2.11 7.28
N ILE A 87 1.83 -2.26 7.07
CA ILE A 87 0.80 -2.21 8.11
C ILE A 87 0.34 -3.62 8.46
N LEU A 88 0.00 -4.41 7.44
CA LEU A 88 -0.47 -5.78 7.56
C LEU A 88 0.13 -6.62 6.43
N THR A 89 1.39 -6.98 6.57
CA THR A 89 2.12 -7.81 5.62
C THR A 89 2.70 -9.03 6.33
N GLU A 90 2.93 -10.11 5.61
CA GLU A 90 3.57 -11.29 6.19
C GLU A 90 5.02 -10.99 6.60
N ALA A 91 5.76 -10.24 5.79
CA ALA A 91 7.15 -9.91 6.07
C ALA A 91 7.32 -8.90 7.21
N GLY A 92 6.47 -7.88 7.28
CA GLY A 92 6.59 -6.82 8.30
C GLY A 92 5.93 -7.17 9.63
N GLN A 93 4.84 -7.93 9.59
CA GLN A 93 4.04 -8.30 10.76
C GLN A 93 3.67 -9.79 10.75
N PRO A 94 4.68 -10.71 10.81
CA PRO A 94 4.42 -12.15 10.74
C PRO A 94 3.56 -12.67 11.90
N GLN A 95 3.52 -11.93 13.02
CA GLN A 95 2.70 -12.27 14.20
C GLN A 95 1.23 -11.88 14.08
N LEU A 96 0.86 -11.03 13.09
CA LEU A 96 -0.52 -10.57 12.94
C LEU A 96 -1.30 -11.49 12.00
N PRO A 97 -2.31 -12.20 12.51
CA PRO A 97 -3.09 -13.11 11.69
C PRO A 97 -3.99 -12.35 10.72
N ALA A 98 -3.97 -12.75 9.46
CA ALA A 98 -4.93 -12.33 8.44
C ALA A 98 -5.02 -13.43 7.38
N ARG A 99 -6.14 -13.51 6.64
CA ARG A 99 -6.34 -14.61 5.68
C ARG A 99 -5.82 -14.25 4.29
N ARG A 100 -6.32 -13.17 3.70
CA ARG A 100 -6.00 -12.76 2.33
C ARG A 100 -5.42 -11.37 2.24
N LEU A 101 -5.86 -10.48 3.11
CA LEU A 101 -5.58 -9.05 3.00
C LEU A 101 -4.13 -8.71 3.35
N ILE A 102 -3.52 -7.92 2.50
CA ILE A 102 -2.20 -7.32 2.68
C ILE A 102 -2.36 -5.80 2.53
N VAL A 103 -1.79 -5.02 3.45
CA VAL A 103 -1.97 -3.56 3.47
C VAL A 103 -0.67 -2.86 3.79
N GLY A 104 -0.39 -1.81 3.04
CA GLY A 104 0.70 -0.89 3.35
C GLY A 104 0.54 0.45 2.67
N GLU A 105 1.45 1.34 2.98
CA GLU A 105 1.50 2.70 2.45
C GLU A 105 2.85 2.95 1.77
N THR A 106 2.82 3.79 0.74
CA THR A 106 4.02 4.28 0.08
C THR A 106 3.93 5.79 -0.10
N ILE A 107 5.04 6.47 0.18
CA ILE A 107 5.20 7.90 -0.09
C ILE A 107 6.28 8.03 -1.16
N THR A 108 5.89 8.62 -2.28
CA THR A 108 6.77 8.87 -3.43
C THR A 108 7.12 10.35 -3.46
N PRO A 109 8.38 10.71 -3.22
CA PRO A 109 8.81 12.11 -3.28
C PRO A 109 8.64 12.72 -4.67
N SER A 110 8.71 14.05 -4.74
CA SER A 110 8.63 14.83 -5.95
C SER A 110 9.54 14.30 -7.06
N GLY A 111 8.98 14.03 -8.25
CA GLY A 111 9.70 13.56 -9.42
C GLY A 111 10.21 12.12 -9.35
N ASN A 112 9.90 11.39 -8.29
CA ASN A 112 10.36 10.02 -8.12
C ASN A 112 9.36 8.99 -8.66
N TRP A 113 9.91 7.84 -9.02
CA TRP A 113 9.15 6.66 -9.38
C TRP A 113 8.91 5.78 -8.15
N SER A 114 7.73 5.20 -8.07
CA SER A 114 7.33 4.17 -7.12
C SER A 114 7.01 2.87 -7.85
N THR A 115 7.11 1.74 -7.16
CA THR A 115 6.93 0.43 -7.79
C THR A 115 7.85 0.25 -9.02
N TYR A 116 9.08 0.76 -8.90
CA TYR A 116 10.08 0.67 -9.96
C TYR A 116 11.26 -0.22 -9.53
N PRO A 117 11.70 -1.20 -10.35
CA PRO A 117 11.15 -1.57 -11.67
C PRO A 117 9.67 -1.97 -11.61
N PRO A 118 8.94 -1.83 -12.73
CA PRO A 118 7.57 -2.34 -12.84
C PRO A 118 7.54 -3.83 -12.50
N HIS A 119 6.55 -4.26 -11.74
CA HIS A 119 6.37 -5.66 -11.38
C HIS A 119 4.92 -6.09 -11.54
N ARG A 120 4.72 -7.39 -11.55
CA ARG A 120 3.40 -8.03 -11.57
C ARG A 120 3.29 -9.12 -10.51
N HIS A 121 2.06 -9.53 -10.22
CA HIS A 121 1.67 -10.62 -9.33
C HIS A 121 0.33 -11.18 -9.80
N GLU A 122 0.34 -11.83 -10.97
CA GLU A 122 -0.85 -12.25 -11.70
C GLU A 122 -1.03 -13.78 -11.78
N LYS A 123 -0.08 -14.55 -11.22
CA LYS A 123 -0.11 -16.02 -11.27
C LYS A 123 0.28 -16.61 -9.91
N ASP A 124 -0.40 -17.68 -9.51
CA ASP A 124 0.03 -18.48 -8.37
C ASP A 124 1.11 -19.48 -8.81
N ASP A 125 2.37 -19.08 -8.65
CA ASP A 125 3.56 -19.86 -9.00
C ASP A 125 4.65 -19.66 -7.94
N LEU A 126 4.32 -19.91 -6.68
CA LEU A 126 5.26 -19.77 -5.57
C LEU A 126 6.47 -20.72 -5.72
N PRO A 127 7.66 -20.29 -5.33
CA PRO A 127 7.97 -19.03 -4.65
C PRO A 127 8.21 -17.83 -5.59
N ARG A 128 8.04 -17.97 -6.89
CA ARG A 128 8.38 -16.99 -7.90
C ARG A 128 7.36 -15.85 -7.98
N GLU A 129 6.09 -16.18 -7.99
CA GLU A 129 4.99 -15.24 -8.15
C GLU A 129 3.78 -15.70 -7.33
N ALA A 130 3.07 -14.79 -6.70
CA ALA A 130 1.77 -15.03 -6.07
C ALA A 130 0.71 -14.18 -6.74
N TYR A 131 -0.47 -14.73 -6.97
CA TYR A 131 -1.58 -13.96 -7.49
C TYR A 131 -2.17 -13.05 -6.39
N HIS A 132 -2.24 -11.77 -6.69
CA HIS A 132 -2.96 -10.78 -5.87
C HIS A 132 -3.74 -9.81 -6.76
N GLU A 133 -5.00 -9.61 -6.46
CA GLU A 133 -5.70 -8.41 -6.89
C GLU A 133 -5.16 -7.24 -6.09
N GLU A 134 -4.83 -6.14 -6.76
CA GLU A 134 -4.31 -4.95 -6.12
C GLU A 134 -5.15 -3.72 -6.41
N MET A 135 -5.26 -2.88 -5.40
CA MET A 135 -5.92 -1.58 -5.47
C MET A 135 -5.06 -0.52 -4.79
N TYR A 136 -4.90 0.61 -5.43
CA TYR A 136 -4.28 1.81 -4.91
C TYR A 136 -5.31 2.89 -4.63
N TYR A 137 -5.28 3.49 -3.45
CA TYR A 137 -5.94 4.76 -3.20
C TYR A 137 -4.89 5.84 -3.02
N PHE A 138 -5.00 6.91 -3.81
CA PHE A 138 -4.02 7.97 -3.90
C PHE A 138 -4.40 9.22 -3.12
N LYS A 139 -3.37 9.86 -2.55
CA LYS A 139 -3.36 11.26 -2.15
C LYS A 139 -2.22 11.94 -2.87
N VAL A 140 -2.45 13.15 -3.36
CA VAL A 140 -1.42 13.98 -3.98
C VAL A 140 -1.35 15.30 -3.20
N LEU A 141 -0.15 15.72 -2.86
CA LEU A 141 0.08 16.92 -2.06
C LEU A 141 1.11 17.84 -2.74
N PRO A 142 0.77 19.12 -3.01
CA PRO A 142 -0.57 19.71 -2.92
C PRO A 142 -1.65 18.99 -3.74
N ALA A 143 -2.93 19.16 -3.38
CA ALA A 143 -4.04 18.37 -3.92
C ALA A 143 -4.42 18.68 -5.39
N ASP A 144 -3.91 19.77 -5.95
CA ASP A 144 -4.04 20.15 -7.35
C ASP A 144 -3.06 19.43 -8.28
N GLY A 145 -2.12 18.65 -7.72
CA GLY A 145 -1.12 17.91 -8.43
C GLY A 145 -1.62 16.62 -9.06
N PHE A 146 -0.68 15.89 -9.62
CA PHE A 146 -0.93 14.60 -10.24
C PHE A 146 0.30 13.67 -10.19
N GLY A 147 0.06 12.41 -10.47
CA GLY A 147 1.04 11.42 -10.84
C GLY A 147 0.58 10.68 -12.09
N ILE A 148 1.40 9.76 -12.58
CA ILE A 148 1.06 8.88 -13.70
C ILE A 148 1.32 7.45 -13.25
N CYS A 149 0.36 6.57 -13.50
CA CYS A 149 0.55 5.13 -13.43
C CYS A 149 0.67 4.58 -14.85
N ARG A 150 1.79 3.96 -15.17
CA ARG A 150 1.97 3.15 -16.37
C ARG A 150 1.55 1.72 -16.05
N TYR A 151 0.69 1.15 -16.88
CA TYR A 151 0.14 -0.19 -16.75
C TYR A 151 0.25 -0.92 -18.08
N TYR A 152 0.80 -2.14 -18.09
CA TYR A 152 0.96 -2.94 -19.30
C TYR A 152 1.09 -4.42 -18.96
N ASN A 153 0.86 -5.26 -19.94
CA ASN A 153 1.01 -6.71 -19.83
C ASN A 153 1.71 -7.29 -21.07
N ASP A 154 1.76 -8.60 -21.16
CA ASP A 154 2.35 -9.31 -22.30
C ASP A 154 1.51 -9.18 -23.58
N ASP A 155 0.24 -8.77 -23.48
CA ASP A 155 -0.58 -8.33 -24.61
C ASP A 155 -0.16 -6.92 -25.04
N PRO A 156 -0.39 -6.50 -26.29
CA PRO A 156 0.06 -5.18 -26.76
C PRO A 156 -0.76 -4.00 -26.19
N VAL A 157 -1.26 -4.15 -24.99
CA VAL A 157 -2.01 -3.12 -24.27
C VAL A 157 -1.07 -2.43 -23.29
N GLU A 158 -0.82 -1.15 -23.54
CA GLU A 158 -0.13 -0.26 -22.62
C GLU A 158 -1.01 0.96 -22.38
N GLU A 159 -1.29 1.23 -21.12
CA GLU A 159 -2.13 2.34 -20.70
C GLU A 159 -1.40 3.22 -19.68
N ASN A 160 -1.69 4.51 -19.73
CA ASN A 160 -1.19 5.48 -18.78
C ASN A 160 -2.36 6.22 -18.13
N PHE A 161 -2.47 6.06 -16.82
CA PHE A 161 -3.53 6.68 -16.03
C PHE A 161 -3.00 7.88 -15.27
N THR A 162 -3.67 9.03 -15.41
CA THR A 162 -3.39 10.16 -14.52
C THR A 162 -4.02 9.89 -13.16
N VAL A 163 -3.19 9.79 -12.13
CA VAL A 163 -3.63 9.69 -10.74
C VAL A 163 -3.67 11.06 -10.09
N ARG A 164 -4.70 11.33 -9.30
CA ARG A 164 -4.95 12.61 -8.62
C ARG A 164 -5.30 12.36 -7.16
N ASP A 165 -5.41 13.45 -6.40
CA ASP A 165 -5.88 13.36 -5.02
C ASP A 165 -7.27 12.69 -4.95
N ASN A 166 -7.44 11.75 -4.02
CA ASN A 166 -8.65 10.96 -3.82
C ASN A 166 -9.07 10.07 -5.02
N THR A 167 -8.11 9.58 -5.80
CA THR A 167 -8.40 8.60 -6.85
C THR A 167 -8.08 7.18 -6.42
N ILE A 168 -8.76 6.22 -7.04
CA ILE A 168 -8.50 4.78 -6.89
C ILE A 168 -8.06 4.24 -8.26
N LEU A 169 -7.05 3.39 -8.25
CA LEU A 169 -6.63 2.59 -9.39
C LEU A 169 -6.71 1.12 -9.01
N MET A 170 -7.26 0.31 -9.89
CA MET A 170 -7.26 -1.14 -9.76
C MET A 170 -6.23 -1.73 -10.72
N ALA A 171 -5.34 -2.57 -10.19
CA ALA A 171 -4.31 -3.28 -10.94
C ALA A 171 -4.47 -4.81 -10.74
N PRO A 172 -5.46 -5.44 -11.41
CA PRO A 172 -5.77 -6.85 -11.16
C PRO A 172 -4.73 -7.81 -11.75
N LYS A 173 -3.95 -7.37 -12.73
CA LYS A 173 -2.88 -8.15 -13.37
C LYS A 173 -1.97 -7.21 -14.18
N GLY A 174 -0.84 -7.73 -14.62
CA GLY A 174 0.11 -6.99 -15.46
C GLY A 174 1.12 -6.15 -14.66
N TYR A 175 2.09 -5.64 -15.39
CA TYR A 175 3.13 -4.76 -14.84
C TYR A 175 2.58 -3.37 -14.59
N HIS A 176 2.95 -2.78 -13.47
CA HIS A 176 2.55 -1.43 -13.13
C HIS A 176 3.67 -0.68 -12.39
N THR A 177 3.66 0.64 -12.56
CA THR A 177 4.59 1.56 -11.89
C THR A 177 3.96 2.95 -11.82
N VAL A 178 4.34 3.74 -10.82
CA VAL A 178 3.78 5.07 -10.57
C VAL A 178 4.91 6.10 -10.52
N VAL A 179 4.68 7.28 -11.08
CA VAL A 179 5.57 8.43 -10.94
C VAL A 179 4.82 9.62 -10.35
N SER A 180 5.47 10.33 -9.43
CA SER A 180 4.99 11.59 -8.88
C SER A 180 5.45 12.75 -9.76
N ALA A 181 4.57 13.69 -10.11
CA ALA A 181 4.96 14.88 -10.85
C ALA A 181 5.95 15.73 -10.04
N PRO A 182 6.90 16.44 -10.70
CA PRO A 182 7.78 17.38 -10.01
C PRO A 182 6.99 18.46 -9.24
N GLY A 183 7.42 18.74 -8.01
CA GLY A 183 6.74 19.67 -7.12
C GLY A 183 5.65 19.06 -6.23
N TYR A 184 5.29 17.80 -6.48
CA TYR A 184 4.23 17.10 -5.74
C TYR A 184 4.74 15.83 -5.06
N THR A 185 4.18 15.51 -3.90
CA THR A 185 4.38 14.23 -3.24
C THR A 185 3.15 13.37 -3.46
N THR A 186 3.34 12.14 -3.94
CA THR A 186 2.26 11.17 -4.08
C THR A 186 2.33 10.16 -2.94
N TYR A 187 1.25 10.07 -2.20
CA TYR A 187 0.99 8.99 -1.26
C TYR A 187 0.05 7.99 -1.90
N LEU A 188 0.28 6.73 -1.68
CA LEU A 188 -0.68 5.68 -1.99
C LEU A 188 -0.76 4.69 -0.83
N ILE A 189 -1.98 4.27 -0.51
CA ILE A 189 -2.20 3.07 0.29
C ILE A 189 -2.54 1.95 -0.69
N TRP A 190 -1.81 0.84 -0.56
CA TRP A 190 -1.99 -0.33 -1.38
C TRP A 190 -2.65 -1.45 -0.59
N PHE A 191 -3.60 -2.08 -1.25
CA PHE A 191 -4.35 -3.21 -0.75
C PHE A 191 -4.20 -4.36 -1.73
N LEU A 192 -3.72 -5.50 -1.25
CA LEU A 192 -3.65 -6.71 -2.05
C LEU A 192 -4.51 -7.79 -1.39
N ALA A 193 -5.10 -8.63 -2.22
CA ALA A 193 -5.82 -9.80 -1.76
C ALA A 193 -5.60 -10.99 -2.69
N GLY A 194 -5.25 -12.13 -2.10
CA GLY A 194 -5.02 -13.39 -2.80
C GLY A 194 -5.11 -14.58 -1.86
N GLU A 195 -4.93 -15.78 -2.37
CA GLU A 195 -4.94 -16.99 -1.54
C GLU A 195 -3.71 -17.06 -0.61
N HIS A 196 -2.60 -16.44 -1.00
CA HIS A 196 -1.38 -16.34 -0.24
C HIS A 196 -1.12 -14.91 0.20
N ARG A 197 -0.46 -14.72 1.35
CA ARG A 197 -0.01 -13.41 1.81
C ARG A 197 1.49 -13.18 1.56
N THR A 198 2.14 -14.12 0.95
CA THR A 198 3.53 -13.99 0.50
C THR A 198 3.60 -13.03 -0.67
N GLN A 199 4.30 -11.92 -0.50
CA GLN A 199 4.46 -10.90 -1.54
C GLN A 199 5.56 -11.33 -2.53
N ALA A 200 5.27 -12.34 -3.34
CA ALA A 200 6.14 -12.81 -4.42
C ALA A 200 5.73 -12.13 -5.73
N THR A 201 6.61 -11.32 -6.27
CA THR A 201 6.38 -10.52 -7.48
C THR A 201 7.43 -10.79 -8.54
N VAL A 202 7.07 -10.60 -9.80
CA VAL A 202 8.00 -10.72 -10.93
C VAL A 202 8.23 -9.33 -11.53
N GLU A 203 9.46 -8.86 -11.47
CA GLU A 203 9.85 -7.61 -12.15
C GLU A 203 9.88 -7.81 -13.68
N ASP A 204 9.58 -6.74 -14.42
CA ASP A 204 9.76 -6.74 -15.87
C ASP A 204 11.21 -7.14 -16.22
N PRO A 205 11.43 -8.24 -16.95
CA PRO A 205 12.75 -8.76 -17.22
C PRO A 205 13.64 -7.78 -17.99
N ASN A 206 13.05 -6.86 -18.76
CA ASN A 206 13.80 -5.84 -19.50
C ASN A 206 14.28 -4.70 -18.59
N LEU A 207 13.68 -4.50 -17.44
CA LEU A 207 13.94 -3.40 -16.50
C LEU A 207 14.52 -3.88 -15.16
N SER A 208 14.49 -5.17 -14.85
CA SER A 208 14.93 -5.75 -13.58
C SER A 208 16.41 -5.48 -13.24
N TRP A 209 17.23 -5.14 -14.26
CA TRP A 209 18.62 -4.76 -14.04
C TRP A 209 18.77 -3.52 -13.15
N VAL A 210 17.74 -2.64 -13.10
CA VAL A 210 17.76 -1.41 -12.30
C VAL A 210 17.83 -1.73 -10.80
N THR A 211 17.15 -2.77 -10.33
CA THR A 211 17.22 -3.21 -8.93
C THR A 211 18.65 -3.53 -8.50
N LYS A 212 19.47 -4.06 -9.41
CA LYS A 212 20.88 -4.39 -9.16
C LYS A 212 21.77 -3.17 -8.95
N THR A 213 21.31 -1.98 -9.36
CA THR A 213 22.04 -0.72 -9.17
C THR A 213 21.87 -0.11 -7.79
N VAL A 214 20.86 -0.53 -7.03
CA VAL A 214 20.51 0.07 -5.73
C VAL A 214 21.68 0.08 -4.74
N PRO A 215 22.44 -1.02 -4.51
CA PRO A 215 23.55 -0.98 -3.56
C PRO A 215 24.60 0.08 -3.94
N MET A 216 24.98 0.13 -5.21
CA MET A 216 25.95 1.12 -5.71
C MET A 216 25.46 2.55 -5.55
N LEU A 217 24.20 2.82 -5.92
CA LEU A 217 23.61 4.16 -5.80
C LEU A 217 23.54 4.59 -4.32
N THR A 218 23.18 3.68 -3.43
CA THR A 218 23.14 3.96 -1.99
C THR A 218 24.52 4.28 -1.42
N GLU A 219 25.59 3.56 -1.83
CA GLU A 219 26.96 3.87 -1.43
C GLU A 219 27.41 5.24 -1.94
N LEU A 220 26.94 5.68 -3.11
CA LEU A 220 27.20 7.00 -3.65
C LEU A 220 26.35 8.12 -3.05
N GLY A 221 25.47 7.80 -2.12
CA GLY A 221 24.62 8.78 -1.43
C GLY A 221 23.36 9.20 -2.20
N HIS A 222 22.90 8.36 -3.12
CA HIS A 222 21.72 8.60 -3.96
C HIS A 222 20.51 7.80 -3.54
#